data_63d9fc6dbe0f8d0d6d28a804ec77dc6c
#
_entry.id   63d9fc6dbe0f8d0d6d28a804ec77dc6c
#
_cell.length_a   1.000
_cell.length_b   1.000
_cell.length_c   1.000
_cell.angle_alpha   90.00
_cell.angle_beta   90.00
_cell.angle_gamma   90.00
#
_symmetry.space_group_name_H-M   'P 1'
#
loop_
_entity.id
_entity.type
_entity.pdbx_description
1 polymer ?
#
loop_
_entity_poly.entity_id
_entity_poly.type
_entity_poly.pdbx_seq_one_letter_code
_entity_poly.pdbx_strand_id
1 'polypeptide(L)'
;MHKRIGILGGMSPESTVAYYEYITRTYTQRYGDYGYPEVLIYSVSFQPYVDWPNQDRWDLVADGLSQAAQKLAAAGADLILIATNTMHLVFDEV
;
A
#
# COMPACT_ATOMS: atom_id res chain seq x y z
N MET A 1 12.32 15.18 10.99
CA MET A 1 11.95 14.93 9.59
C MET A 1 11.21 13.61 9.51
N HIS A 2 10.09 13.59 8.82
CA HIS A 2 9.29 12.38 8.70
C HIS A 2 9.82 11.50 7.59
N LYS A 3 9.66 10.17 7.76
CA LYS A 3 9.95 9.22 6.69
C LYS A 3 8.89 9.32 5.61
N ARG A 4 9.24 8.91 4.41
CA ARG A 4 8.28 8.83 3.30
C ARG A 4 7.54 7.51 3.38
N ILE A 5 6.22 7.59 3.34
CA ILE A 5 5.35 6.42 3.45
C ILE A 5 4.90 6.00 2.06
N GLY A 6 5.11 4.73 1.72
CA GLY A 6 4.59 4.14 0.51
C GLY A 6 3.32 3.36 0.81
N ILE A 7 2.27 3.57 0.03
CA ILE A 7 1.04 2.79 0.12
C ILE A 7 0.92 1.95 -1.15
N LEU A 8 0.98 0.64 -0.98
CA LEU A 8 0.68 -0.31 -2.04
C LEU A 8 -0.83 -0.55 -2.01
N GLY A 9 -1.53 0.03 -2.97
CA GLY A 9 -2.97 0.08 -2.96
C GLY A 9 -3.62 -0.42 -4.23
N GLY A 10 -4.92 -0.21 -4.32
CA GLY A 10 -5.72 -0.61 -5.47
C GLY A 10 -6.51 -1.90 -5.26
N MET A 11 -6.37 -2.54 -4.09
CA MET A 11 -7.00 -3.84 -3.79
C MET A 11 -7.69 -3.83 -2.42
N SER A 12 -8.79 -3.20 -2.24
CA SER A 12 -9.65 -2.39 -3.07
C SER A 12 -9.23 -0.91 -3.02
N PRO A 13 -9.68 -0.09 -3.99
CA PRO A 13 -9.37 1.33 -3.98
C PRO A 13 -9.87 2.06 -2.74
N GLU A 14 -10.99 1.64 -2.18
CA GLU A 14 -11.57 2.25 -0.98
C GLU A 14 -10.63 2.13 0.22
N SER A 15 -9.93 0.99 0.37
CA SER A 15 -8.95 0.81 1.43
C SER A 15 -7.77 1.75 1.26
N THR A 16 -7.34 1.98 0.02
CA THR A 16 -6.25 2.91 -0.28
C THR A 16 -6.61 4.32 0.15
N VAL A 17 -7.81 4.77 -0.20
CA VAL A 17 -8.31 6.09 0.19
C VAL A 17 -8.37 6.21 1.70
N ALA A 18 -8.91 5.18 2.38
CA ALA A 18 -9.03 5.18 3.83
C ALA A 18 -7.67 5.27 4.51
N TYR A 19 -6.65 4.58 4.00
CA TYR A 19 -5.30 4.64 4.56
C TYR A 19 -4.72 6.04 4.43
N TYR A 20 -4.86 6.66 3.26
CA TYR A 20 -4.34 7.99 3.02
C TYR A 20 -5.03 9.02 3.92
N GLU A 21 -6.35 8.96 4.01
CA GLU A 21 -7.12 9.87 4.85
C GLU A 21 -6.74 9.70 6.33
N TYR A 22 -6.60 8.46 6.78
CA TYR A 22 -6.25 8.18 8.17
C TYR A 22 -4.89 8.78 8.52
N ILE A 23 -3.90 8.59 7.65
CA ILE A 23 -2.55 9.11 7.89
C ILE A 23 -2.56 10.63 7.98
N THR A 24 -3.13 11.30 6.98
CA THR A 24 -3.11 12.76 6.94
C THR A 24 -3.95 13.39 8.03
N ARG A 25 -5.11 12.81 8.31
CA ARG A 25 -6.01 13.32 9.35
C ARG A 25 -5.41 13.13 10.74
N THR A 26 -4.80 11.98 11.00
CA THR A 26 -4.19 11.69 12.29
C THR A 26 -3.03 12.65 12.58
N TYR A 27 -2.18 12.90 11.58
CA TYR A 27 -1.08 13.85 11.74
C TYR A 27 -1.59 15.26 11.99
N THR A 28 -2.60 15.71 11.26
CA THR A 28 -3.18 17.03 11.43
C THR A 28 -3.78 17.18 12.84
N GLN A 29 -4.49 16.18 13.33
CA GLN A 29 -5.07 16.20 14.66
C GLN A 29 -4.00 16.19 15.74
N ARG A 30 -2.94 15.42 15.56
CA ARG A 30 -1.91 15.23 16.57
C ARG A 30 -0.98 16.43 16.71
N TYR A 31 -0.62 17.05 15.59
CA TYR A 31 0.37 18.12 15.57
C TYR A 31 -0.22 19.49 15.27
N GLY A 32 -1.50 19.58 14.94
CA GLY A 32 -2.21 20.83 14.75
C GLY A 32 -1.86 21.57 13.48
N ASP A 33 -1.14 20.94 12.53
CA ASP A 33 -0.76 21.56 11.29
C ASP A 33 -0.85 20.54 10.15
N TYR A 34 -0.38 20.92 8.97
CA TYR A 34 -0.40 20.08 7.79
C TYR A 34 0.96 19.43 7.50
N GLY A 35 1.80 19.29 8.52
CA GLY A 35 3.15 18.74 8.39
C GLY A 35 3.21 17.22 8.36
N TYR A 36 2.22 16.56 7.78
CA TYR A 36 2.23 15.11 7.63
C TYR A 36 3.33 14.69 6.65
N PRO A 37 3.77 13.41 6.72
CA PRO A 37 4.87 12.96 5.86
C PRO A 37 4.48 12.90 4.40
N GLU A 38 5.49 12.91 3.55
CA GLU A 38 5.26 12.65 2.13
C GLU A 38 4.72 11.23 1.95
N VAL A 39 3.73 11.07 1.10
CA VAL A 39 3.08 9.79 0.85
C VAL A 39 3.15 9.47 -0.64
N LEU A 40 3.62 8.27 -0.95
CA LEU A 40 3.67 7.74 -2.30
C LEU A 40 2.65 6.62 -2.41
N ILE A 41 1.80 6.67 -3.41
CA ILE A 41 0.77 5.65 -3.61
C ILE A 41 1.01 4.96 -4.95
N TYR A 42 1.21 3.66 -4.91
CA TYR A 42 1.22 2.83 -6.11
C TYR A 42 -0.04 1.98 -6.09
N SER A 43 -0.99 2.35 -6.93
CA SER A 43 -2.28 1.67 -7.00
C SER A 43 -2.24 0.68 -8.15
N VAL A 44 -2.26 -0.61 -7.82
CA VAL A 44 -2.24 -1.67 -8.83
C VAL A 44 -3.61 -1.82 -9.48
N SER A 45 -3.64 -2.49 -10.64
CA SER A 45 -4.91 -2.90 -11.23
C SER A 45 -5.49 -4.06 -10.41
N PHE A 46 -6.74 -3.95 -10.00
CA PHE A 46 -7.34 -4.88 -9.04
C PHE A 46 -7.66 -6.24 -9.65
N GLN A 47 -8.01 -6.29 -10.94
CA GLN A 47 -8.52 -7.52 -11.55
C GLN A 47 -7.61 -8.73 -11.39
N PRO A 48 -6.29 -8.65 -11.65
CA PRO A 48 -5.41 -9.81 -11.44
C PRO A 48 -5.43 -10.32 -10.01
N TYR A 49 -5.55 -9.41 -9.04
CA TYR A 49 -5.54 -9.74 -7.61
C TYR A 49 -6.88 -10.32 -7.14
N VAL A 50 -7.89 -10.31 -7.99
CA VAL A 50 -9.13 -11.07 -7.80
C VAL A 50 -9.01 -12.43 -8.47
N ASP A 51 -8.47 -12.46 -9.68
CA ASP A 51 -8.41 -13.68 -10.50
C ASP A 51 -7.40 -14.69 -9.95
N TRP A 52 -6.21 -14.23 -9.58
CA TRP A 52 -5.15 -15.13 -9.13
C TRP A 52 -5.53 -15.92 -7.86
N PRO A 53 -6.10 -15.31 -6.80
CA PRO A 53 -6.56 -16.09 -5.65
C PRO A 53 -7.64 -17.09 -6.01
N ASN A 54 -8.55 -16.75 -6.92
CA ASN A 54 -9.61 -17.67 -7.36
C ASN A 54 -9.05 -18.86 -8.13
N GLN A 55 -7.86 -18.72 -8.70
CA GLN A 55 -7.15 -19.79 -9.40
C GLN A 55 -6.12 -20.49 -8.50
N ASP A 56 -6.12 -20.14 -7.21
CA ASP A 56 -5.15 -20.64 -6.23
C ASP A 56 -3.69 -20.31 -6.62
N ARG A 57 -3.51 -19.17 -7.28
CA ARG A 57 -2.20 -18.71 -7.74
C ARG A 57 -1.67 -17.59 -6.82
N TRP A 58 -1.49 -17.94 -5.56
CA TRP A 58 -0.94 -17.01 -4.56
C TRP A 58 0.51 -16.64 -4.86
N ASP A 59 1.23 -17.48 -5.61
CA ASP A 59 2.57 -17.16 -6.10
C ASP A 59 2.59 -15.90 -6.98
N LEU A 60 1.58 -15.76 -7.85
CA LEU A 60 1.46 -14.58 -8.70
C LEU A 60 1.09 -13.34 -7.89
N VAL A 61 0.26 -13.51 -6.86
CA VAL A 61 -0.08 -12.40 -5.96
C VAL A 61 1.19 -11.90 -5.26
N ALA A 62 1.96 -12.80 -4.66
CA ALA A 62 3.19 -12.42 -3.97
C ALA A 62 4.19 -11.75 -4.91
N ASP A 63 4.36 -12.28 -6.12
CA ASP A 63 5.27 -11.70 -7.11
C ASP A 63 4.83 -10.29 -7.52
N GLY A 64 3.54 -10.10 -7.80
CA GLY A 64 3.01 -8.80 -8.16
C GLY A 64 3.16 -7.76 -7.08
N LEU A 65 2.88 -8.14 -5.83
CA LEU A 65 3.05 -7.24 -4.69
C LEU A 65 4.52 -6.91 -4.45
N SER A 66 5.41 -7.89 -4.63
CA SER A 66 6.86 -7.65 -4.51
C SER A 66 7.34 -6.64 -5.54
N GLN A 67 6.89 -6.75 -6.78
CA GLN A 67 7.25 -5.80 -7.83
C GLN A 67 6.73 -4.40 -7.51
N ALA A 68 5.49 -4.29 -7.04
CA ALA A 68 4.92 -3.01 -6.65
C ALA A 68 5.69 -2.38 -5.49
N ALA A 69 6.06 -3.19 -4.50
CA ALA A 69 6.86 -2.72 -3.36
C ALA A 69 8.22 -2.22 -3.82
N GLN A 70 8.86 -2.90 -4.77
CA GLN A 70 10.14 -2.45 -5.33
C GLN A 70 10.01 -1.11 -6.04
N LYS A 71 8.90 -0.88 -6.74
CA LYS A 71 8.65 0.41 -7.39
C LYS A 71 8.49 1.53 -6.38
N LEU A 72 7.79 1.26 -5.28
CA LEU A 72 7.65 2.24 -4.20
C LEU A 72 9.00 2.54 -3.54
N ALA A 73 9.80 1.51 -3.28
CA ALA A 73 11.13 1.69 -2.71
C ALA A 73 12.02 2.51 -3.65
N ALA A 74 11.98 2.21 -4.94
CA ALA A 74 12.75 2.95 -5.95
C ALA A 74 12.30 4.41 -6.04
N ALA A 75 11.04 4.69 -5.76
CA ALA A 75 10.52 6.06 -5.75
C ALA A 75 10.85 6.82 -4.46
N GLY A 76 11.49 6.16 -3.50
CA GLY A 76 11.94 6.82 -2.28
C GLY A 76 11.12 6.55 -1.04
N ALA A 77 10.22 5.55 -1.06
CA ALA A 77 9.48 5.18 0.14
C ALA A 77 10.42 4.56 1.17
N ASP A 78 10.34 5.03 2.40
CA ASP A 78 11.15 4.53 3.51
C ASP A 78 10.48 3.34 4.20
N LEU A 79 9.14 3.31 4.16
CA LEU A 79 8.37 2.17 4.64
C LEU A 79 7.16 1.98 3.73
N ILE A 80 6.64 0.77 3.70
CA ILE A 80 5.57 0.42 2.77
C ILE A 80 4.45 -0.26 3.54
N LEU A 81 3.23 0.24 3.32
CA LEU A 81 2.01 -0.33 3.87
C LEU A 81 1.21 -0.98 2.74
N ILE A 82 0.68 -2.17 2.99
CA ILE A 82 -0.21 -2.83 2.05
C ILE A 82 -1.64 -2.54 2.48
N ALA A 83 -2.36 -1.78 1.66
CA ALA A 83 -3.68 -1.25 2.01
C ALA A 83 -4.79 -2.25 1.70
N THR A 84 -4.69 -3.45 2.28
CA THR A 84 -5.74 -4.46 2.17
C THR A 84 -5.53 -5.53 3.24
N ASN A 85 -6.61 -6.07 3.77
CA ASN A 85 -6.52 -7.15 4.76
C ASN A 85 -6.30 -8.50 4.11
N THR A 86 -6.94 -8.76 2.97
CA THR A 86 -6.89 -10.05 2.31
C THR A 86 -5.46 -10.41 1.84
N MET A 87 -4.75 -9.43 1.29
CA MET A 87 -3.42 -9.67 0.72
C MET A 87 -2.34 -9.83 1.78
N HIS A 88 -2.64 -9.60 3.04
CA HIS A 88 -1.69 -9.86 4.13
C HIS A 88 -1.38 -11.34 4.30
N LEU A 89 -2.15 -12.21 3.68
CA LEU A 89 -1.83 -13.65 3.65
C LEU A 89 -0.48 -13.95 3.00
N VAL A 90 -0.02 -13.07 2.11
CA VAL A 90 1.28 -13.22 1.43
C VAL A 90 2.26 -12.14 1.85
N PHE A 91 2.00 -11.47 2.97
CA PHE A 91 2.81 -10.34 3.43
C PHE A 91 4.28 -10.74 3.62
N ASP A 92 4.54 -11.87 4.23
CA ASP A 92 5.90 -12.32 4.53
C ASP A 92 6.68 -12.68 3.27
N GLU A 93 6.00 -12.95 2.16
CA GLU A 93 6.64 -13.29 0.89
C GLU A 93 7.00 -12.05 0.07
N VAL A 94 6.45 -10.90 0.44
CA VAL A 94 6.70 -9.63 -0.22
C VAL A 94 7.90 -8.92 0.42
#